data_bfde52340e790273a0a1dc3caba59437
#
_entry.id   bfde52340e790273a0a1dc3caba59437
#
_cell.length_a   1.000
_cell.length_b   1.000
_cell.length_c   1.000
_cell.angle_alpha   90.00
_cell.angle_beta   90.00
_cell.angle_gamma   90.00
#
_symmetry.space_group_name_H-M   'P 1'
#
loop_
_entity.id
_entity.type
_entity.pdbx_description
1 polymer ?
#
loop_
_entity_poly.entity_id
_entity_poly.type
_entity_poly.pdbx_seq_one_letter_code
_entity_poly.pdbx_strand_id
1 'polypeptide(L)'
;ANNPTLYMYRDTKYRFIHNGGGAHPIALFTNSNGTGKYEDGVTYSDTSNKYTTQGNNLDFTPQHDAPDTLWYRCVNHSYMVGKINIVSLTGGSTSRGNVTGTTGSLAQNAIGNITITGHKSYLLMNVALSAAGWIRLYTDSASRTNDASRSVGEDPAPVSYTHLTLPTK
;
A
#
# COMPACT_ATOMS: atom_id res chain seq x y z
N ALA A 1 33.02 -13.71 5.51
CA ALA A 1 32.16 -13.14 4.45
C ALA A 1 31.22 -12.12 5.10
N ASN A 2 31.04 -10.97 4.44
CA ASN A 2 30.06 -9.97 4.89
C ASN A 2 28.71 -10.30 4.23
N ASN A 3 27.73 -10.68 5.03
CA ASN A 3 26.38 -10.96 4.56
C ASN A 3 25.47 -9.78 4.97
N PRO A 4 25.34 -8.74 4.13
CA PRO A 4 24.62 -7.53 4.51
C PRO A 4 23.14 -7.79 4.75
N THR A 5 22.55 -6.99 5.63
CA THR A 5 21.10 -6.89 5.73
C THR A 5 20.57 -6.06 4.55
N LEU A 6 19.57 -6.58 3.86
CA LEU A 6 18.91 -5.92 2.74
C LEU A 6 17.57 -5.34 3.19
N TYR A 7 17.16 -4.26 2.54
CA TYR A 7 15.84 -3.65 2.71
C TYR A 7 15.15 -3.66 1.36
N MET A 8 13.97 -4.25 1.29
CA MET A 8 13.19 -4.41 0.06
C MET A 8 11.77 -3.91 0.26
N TYR A 9 11.29 -3.15 -0.68
CA TYR A 9 9.92 -2.65 -0.66
C TYR A 9 8.96 -3.66 -1.27
N ARG A 10 7.77 -3.79 -0.68
CA ARG A 10 6.67 -4.57 -1.26
C ARG A 10 6.34 -4.06 -2.65
N ASP A 11 5.88 -4.94 -3.50
CA ASP A 11 5.48 -4.68 -4.89
C ASP A 11 6.58 -4.11 -5.80
N THR A 12 7.84 -4.12 -5.32
CA THR A 12 9.01 -3.72 -6.10
C THR A 12 9.81 -4.95 -6.52
N LYS A 13 10.13 -5.05 -7.80
CA LYS A 13 10.91 -6.17 -8.33
C LYS A 13 12.40 -5.97 -8.09
N TYR A 14 13.04 -6.96 -7.48
CA TYR A 14 14.48 -7.04 -7.25
C TYR A 14 15.07 -8.23 -8.01
N ARG A 15 16.29 -8.07 -8.49
CA ARG A 15 17.03 -9.12 -9.15
C ARG A 15 18.33 -9.41 -8.41
N PHE A 16 18.51 -10.64 -7.98
CA PHE A 16 19.77 -11.16 -7.48
C PHE A 16 20.53 -11.84 -8.62
N ILE A 17 21.67 -11.26 -8.98
CA ILE A 17 22.56 -11.82 -10.03
C ILE A 17 23.62 -12.64 -9.30
N HIS A 18 23.69 -13.92 -9.63
CA HIS A 18 24.64 -14.82 -9.01
C HIS A 18 25.95 -14.85 -9.79
N ASN A 19 26.93 -14.06 -9.34
CA ASN A 19 28.30 -14.01 -9.91
C ASN A 19 29.32 -14.82 -9.10
N GLY A 20 28.88 -15.50 -8.04
CA GLY A 20 29.72 -16.41 -7.25
C GLY A 20 29.91 -17.76 -7.90
N GLY A 21 30.89 -18.54 -7.46
CA GLY A 21 31.15 -19.89 -7.98
C GLY A 21 29.94 -20.83 -7.84
N GLY A 22 29.83 -21.82 -8.69
CA GLY A 22 28.68 -22.74 -8.76
C GLY A 22 28.39 -23.56 -7.48
N ALA A 23 29.31 -23.53 -6.52
CA ALA A 23 29.14 -24.20 -5.21
C ALA A 23 28.24 -23.43 -4.23
N HIS A 24 27.75 -22.23 -4.57
CA HIS A 24 27.02 -21.36 -3.67
C HIS A 24 25.61 -20.99 -4.17
N PRO A 25 24.72 -21.95 -4.42
CA PRO A 25 23.36 -21.65 -4.86
C PRO A 25 22.61 -20.89 -3.76
N ILE A 26 21.83 -19.86 -4.15
CA ILE A 26 21.10 -18.99 -3.23
C ILE A 26 19.59 -19.19 -3.41
N ALA A 27 18.88 -19.24 -2.30
CA ALA A 27 17.42 -19.22 -2.23
C ALA A 27 16.95 -18.30 -1.09
N LEU A 28 15.65 -18.03 -1.04
CA LEU A 28 15.02 -17.28 0.04
C LEU A 28 14.35 -18.23 1.04
N PHE A 29 14.35 -17.82 2.31
CA PHE A 29 13.83 -18.63 3.41
C PHE A 29 13.09 -17.76 4.44
N THR A 30 12.14 -18.36 5.15
CA THR A 30 11.46 -17.72 6.29
C THR A 30 12.31 -17.78 7.56
N ASN A 31 13.31 -18.67 7.62
CA ASN A 31 14.18 -18.84 8.78
C ASN A 31 15.67 -18.78 8.39
N SER A 32 16.49 -18.24 9.28
CA SER A 32 17.94 -18.11 9.06
C SER A 32 18.67 -19.45 9.00
N ASN A 33 18.11 -20.50 9.57
CA ASN A 33 18.68 -21.86 9.54
C ASN A 33 18.47 -22.60 8.22
N GLY A 34 17.76 -22.00 7.25
CA GLY A 34 17.47 -22.60 5.94
C GLY A 34 16.25 -23.51 5.91
N THR A 35 15.40 -23.44 6.93
CA THR A 35 14.07 -24.06 6.88
C THR A 35 13.03 -23.07 6.37
N GLY A 36 11.93 -23.58 5.81
CA GLY A 36 10.87 -22.74 5.28
C GLY A 36 11.32 -21.98 4.02
N LYS A 37 11.65 -22.71 2.96
CA LYS A 37 11.95 -22.10 1.67
C LYS A 37 10.79 -21.21 1.23
N TYR A 38 11.09 -19.99 0.82
CA TYR A 38 10.10 -19.00 0.41
C TYR A 38 10.09 -18.87 -1.10
N GLU A 39 8.93 -19.07 -1.72
CA GLU A 39 8.78 -19.09 -3.18
C GLU A 39 7.76 -18.07 -3.71
N ASP A 40 6.96 -17.43 -2.84
CA ASP A 40 5.94 -16.48 -3.26
C ASP A 40 6.58 -15.19 -3.82
N GLY A 41 6.21 -14.84 -5.04
CA GLY A 41 6.82 -13.72 -5.77
C GLY A 41 8.26 -13.96 -6.22
N VAL A 42 8.75 -15.20 -6.14
CA VAL A 42 10.12 -15.60 -6.53
C VAL A 42 10.09 -16.33 -7.88
N THR A 43 10.97 -15.93 -8.79
CA THR A 43 11.23 -16.64 -10.04
C THR A 43 12.71 -16.85 -10.25
N TYR A 44 13.08 -18.01 -10.76
CA TYR A 44 14.47 -18.35 -11.07
C TYR A 44 14.64 -18.40 -12.60
N SER A 45 15.74 -17.87 -13.11
CA SER A 45 16.05 -17.98 -14.56
C SER A 45 16.35 -19.43 -14.95
N ASP A 46 16.89 -20.24 -14.04
CA ASP A 46 16.97 -21.69 -14.18
C ASP A 46 15.73 -22.33 -13.52
N THR A 47 14.80 -22.77 -14.34
CA THR A 47 13.56 -23.40 -13.88
C THR A 47 13.72 -24.84 -13.39
N SER A 48 14.85 -25.47 -13.68
CA SER A 48 15.15 -26.85 -13.29
C SER A 48 15.51 -26.93 -11.80
N ASN A 49 16.11 -25.87 -11.26
CA ASN A 49 16.53 -25.78 -9.87
C ASN A 49 15.88 -24.55 -9.23
N LYS A 50 15.15 -24.71 -8.16
CA LYS A 50 14.52 -23.61 -7.43
C LYS A 50 15.53 -22.90 -6.50
N TYR A 51 16.69 -22.53 -7.04
CA TYR A 51 17.74 -21.69 -6.45
C TYR A 51 18.66 -21.15 -7.57
N THR A 52 19.37 -20.05 -7.30
CA THR A 52 20.30 -19.52 -8.28
C THR A 52 21.59 -20.32 -8.29
N THR A 53 22.11 -20.56 -9.49
CA THR A 53 23.48 -21.06 -9.73
C THR A 53 24.27 -20.00 -10.48
N GLN A 54 25.58 -20.20 -10.62
CA GLN A 54 26.46 -19.27 -11.35
C GLN A 54 25.90 -18.93 -12.75
N GLY A 55 25.81 -17.64 -13.05
CA GLY A 55 25.28 -17.15 -14.32
C GLY A 55 23.74 -17.02 -14.35
N ASN A 56 23.04 -17.49 -13.31
CA ASN A 56 21.60 -17.43 -13.20
C ASN A 56 21.14 -16.32 -12.25
N ASN A 57 19.87 -15.98 -12.34
CA ASN A 57 19.26 -14.92 -11.54
C ASN A 57 18.09 -15.47 -10.71
N LEU A 58 17.85 -14.81 -9.58
CA LEU A 58 16.61 -14.89 -8.82
C LEU A 58 15.94 -13.52 -8.90
N ASP A 59 14.74 -13.47 -9.42
CA ASP A 59 13.88 -12.29 -9.37
C ASP A 59 12.91 -12.47 -8.21
N PHE A 60 12.78 -11.44 -7.38
CA PHE A 60 11.89 -11.43 -6.25
C PHE A 60 11.07 -10.15 -6.21
N THR A 61 9.76 -10.29 -6.14
CA THR A 61 8.82 -9.20 -5.88
C THR A 61 8.09 -9.53 -4.59
N PRO A 62 8.47 -8.90 -3.45
CA PRO A 62 7.76 -9.12 -2.20
C PRO A 62 6.28 -8.81 -2.37
N GLN A 63 5.42 -9.80 -2.16
CA GLN A 63 3.98 -9.64 -2.25
C GLN A 63 3.46 -8.83 -1.07
N HIS A 64 2.21 -8.36 -1.15
CA HIS A 64 1.59 -7.56 -0.09
C HIS A 64 1.56 -8.29 1.26
N ASP A 65 1.38 -9.60 1.26
CA ASP A 65 1.30 -10.48 2.43
C ASP A 65 2.64 -11.18 2.76
N ALA A 66 3.73 -10.84 2.05
CA ALA A 66 5.04 -11.39 2.34
C ALA A 66 5.43 -11.12 3.82
N PRO A 67 6.12 -12.05 4.50
CA PRO A 67 6.64 -11.81 5.84
C PRO A 67 7.54 -10.57 5.90
N ASP A 68 7.50 -9.80 7.00
CA ASP A 68 8.36 -8.62 7.17
C ASP A 68 9.85 -8.95 7.24
N THR A 69 10.17 -10.21 7.50
CA THR A 69 11.56 -10.70 7.53
C THR A 69 11.69 -11.98 6.72
N LEU A 70 12.61 -11.96 5.78
CA LEU A 70 13.09 -13.11 5.03
C LEU A 70 14.61 -13.20 5.15
N TRP A 71 15.16 -14.31 4.66
CA TRP A 71 16.58 -14.57 4.68
C TRP A 71 17.04 -15.06 3.30
N TYR A 72 18.06 -14.40 2.72
CA TYR A 72 18.77 -15.02 1.61
C TYR A 72 19.88 -15.90 2.15
N ARG A 73 20.06 -17.08 1.60
CA ARG A 73 21.01 -18.04 2.13
C ARG A 73 21.57 -18.94 1.04
N CYS A 74 22.86 -19.27 1.15
CA CYS A 74 23.43 -20.37 0.39
C CYS A 74 22.80 -21.70 0.85
N VAL A 75 22.35 -22.51 -0.12
CA VAL A 75 21.75 -23.83 0.19
C VAL A 75 22.78 -24.78 0.79
N ASN A 76 24.05 -24.68 0.35
CA ASN A 76 25.11 -25.59 0.74
C ASN A 76 25.89 -25.18 2.01
N HIS A 77 25.87 -23.88 2.37
CA HIS A 77 26.71 -23.34 3.44
C HIS A 77 25.88 -22.54 4.46
N SER A 78 25.79 -23.06 5.67
CA SER A 78 24.94 -22.49 6.72
C SER A 78 25.36 -21.10 7.21
N TYR A 79 26.64 -20.75 7.11
CA TYR A 79 27.17 -19.45 7.53
C TYR A 79 27.02 -18.34 6.47
N MET A 80 26.64 -18.69 5.25
CA MET A 80 26.37 -17.74 4.17
C MET A 80 24.89 -17.38 4.16
N VAL A 81 24.47 -16.57 5.13
CA VAL A 81 23.09 -16.14 5.33
C VAL A 81 23.04 -14.65 5.64
N GLY A 82 22.12 -13.92 5.04
CA GLY A 82 21.84 -12.53 5.33
C GLY A 82 20.36 -12.26 5.47
N LYS A 83 20.02 -11.24 6.23
CA LYS A 83 18.64 -10.84 6.50
C LYS A 83 18.09 -9.95 5.40
N ILE A 84 16.81 -10.12 5.09
CA ILE A 84 16.02 -9.22 4.26
C ILE A 84 14.89 -8.65 5.14
N ASN A 85 14.85 -7.34 5.29
CA ASN A 85 13.71 -6.64 5.87
C ASN A 85 12.78 -6.22 4.74
N ILE A 86 11.55 -6.71 4.75
CA ILE A 86 10.52 -6.31 3.80
C ILE A 86 9.81 -5.09 4.38
N VAL A 87 9.84 -4.00 3.65
CA VAL A 87 9.34 -2.69 4.08
C VAL A 87 8.14 -2.32 3.23
N SER A 88 7.06 -1.95 3.88
CA SER A 88 5.98 -1.25 3.19
C SER A 88 6.39 0.20 3.00
N LEU A 89 6.21 0.75 1.81
CA LEU A 89 6.25 2.20 1.67
C LEU A 89 5.18 2.74 2.61
N THR A 90 5.59 3.49 3.63
CA THR A 90 4.68 4.19 4.54
C THR A 90 3.98 5.31 3.77
N GLY A 91 3.04 4.93 2.98
CA GLY A 91 2.13 5.70 2.14
C GLY A 91 0.77 5.01 2.12
N GLY A 92 0.40 4.39 3.23
CA GLY A 92 -0.89 3.74 3.43
C GLY A 92 -0.94 2.32 2.83
N SER A 93 -1.50 1.44 3.59
CA SER A 93 -2.00 0.16 3.08
C SER A 93 -2.75 0.43 1.77
N THR A 94 -2.36 -0.22 0.69
CA THR A 94 -3.13 -0.26 -0.57
C THR A 94 -4.41 -1.10 -0.41
N SER A 95 -4.77 -1.49 0.81
CA SER A 95 -6.06 -2.10 1.06
C SER A 95 -7.15 -1.08 0.74
N ARG A 96 -7.94 -1.37 -0.28
CA ARG A 96 -9.17 -0.64 -0.54
C ARG A 96 -10.12 -0.92 0.63
N GLY A 97 -10.26 0.05 1.50
CA GLY A 97 -11.25 0.02 2.56
C GLY A 97 -12.41 0.95 2.21
N ASN A 98 -13.62 0.53 2.50
CA ASN A 98 -14.76 1.45 2.48
C ASN A 98 -14.82 2.18 3.82
N VAL A 99 -14.85 3.49 3.76
CA VAL A 99 -15.09 4.34 4.92
C VAL A 99 -16.45 5.00 4.74
N THR A 100 -17.30 4.85 5.73
CA THR A 100 -18.64 5.45 5.73
C THR A 100 -18.77 6.44 6.87
N GLY A 101 -19.55 7.47 6.65
CA GLY A 101 -19.92 8.43 7.69
C GLY A 101 -21.38 8.82 7.50
N THR A 102 -22.10 8.99 8.59
CA THR A 102 -23.51 9.40 8.58
C THR A 102 -23.73 10.56 9.55
N THR A 103 -24.69 11.43 9.25
CA THR A 103 -25.21 12.36 10.25
C THR A 103 -26.30 11.67 11.07
N GLY A 104 -26.57 12.16 12.27
CA GLY A 104 -27.86 11.90 12.91
C GLY A 104 -29.01 12.60 12.16
N SER A 105 -30.23 12.46 12.68
CA SER A 105 -31.38 13.19 12.15
C SER A 105 -31.16 14.69 12.24
N LEU A 106 -31.37 15.39 11.14
CA LEU A 106 -31.25 16.85 11.05
C LEU A 106 -32.64 17.46 10.97
N ALA A 107 -32.83 18.58 11.68
CA ALA A 107 -34.03 19.40 11.51
C ALA A 107 -34.00 20.07 10.09
N GLN A 108 -35.16 20.57 9.67
CA GLN A 108 -35.27 21.34 8.45
C GLN A 108 -34.32 22.55 8.48
N ASN A 109 -33.56 22.74 7.41
CA ASN A 109 -32.52 23.78 7.26
C ASN A 109 -31.33 23.68 8.24
N ALA A 110 -31.18 22.56 8.94
CA ALA A 110 -30.01 22.34 9.79
C ALA A 110 -28.79 21.89 8.96
N ILE A 111 -27.60 22.22 9.46
CA ILE A 111 -26.33 21.81 8.89
C ILE A 111 -25.81 20.62 9.69
N GLY A 112 -25.51 19.52 9.02
CA GLY A 112 -24.80 18.39 9.58
C GLY A 112 -23.39 18.29 9.03
N ASN A 113 -22.44 17.95 9.89
CA ASN A 113 -21.04 17.73 9.51
C ASN A 113 -20.68 16.26 9.68
N ILE A 114 -20.02 15.71 8.67
CA ILE A 114 -19.41 14.38 8.71
C ILE A 114 -17.91 14.56 8.54
N THR A 115 -17.13 13.99 9.44
CA THR A 115 -15.69 13.90 9.27
C THR A 115 -15.34 12.45 8.95
N ILE A 116 -14.70 12.23 7.81
CA ILE A 116 -14.25 10.93 7.39
C ILE A 116 -12.72 10.93 7.43
N THR A 117 -12.14 10.13 8.31
CA THR A 117 -10.71 9.90 8.34
C THR A 117 -10.37 8.83 7.31
N GLY A 118 -9.78 9.23 6.22
CA GLY A 118 -9.46 8.37 5.09
C GLY A 118 -8.01 8.45 4.66
N HIS A 119 -7.69 7.76 3.60
CA HIS A 119 -6.38 7.77 2.96
C HIS A 119 -6.13 9.07 2.17
N LYS A 120 -4.87 9.35 1.83
CA LYS A 120 -4.48 10.52 1.02
C LYS A 120 -5.10 10.53 -0.39
N SER A 121 -5.56 9.38 -0.87
CA SER A 121 -6.26 9.24 -2.14
C SER A 121 -7.55 8.45 -1.92
N TYR A 122 -8.65 8.94 -2.45
CA TYR A 122 -9.96 8.30 -2.30
C TYR A 122 -10.80 8.46 -3.57
N LEU A 123 -11.73 7.55 -3.73
CA LEU A 123 -12.82 7.63 -4.72
C LEU A 123 -14.13 7.76 -3.96
N LEU A 124 -14.85 8.85 -4.18
CA LEU A 124 -16.21 8.99 -3.67
C LEU A 124 -17.15 8.07 -4.48
N MET A 125 -17.67 7.04 -3.84
CA MET A 125 -18.49 6.03 -4.52
C MET A 125 -19.98 6.31 -4.42
N ASN A 126 -20.44 6.80 -3.27
CA ASN A 126 -21.85 7.03 -3.03
C ASN A 126 -22.08 8.14 -2.00
N VAL A 127 -23.08 8.96 -2.26
CA VAL A 127 -23.64 9.90 -1.29
C VAL A 127 -25.15 9.71 -1.33
N ALA A 128 -25.75 9.36 -0.19
CA ALA A 128 -27.17 9.16 -0.06
C ALA A 128 -27.76 10.22 0.88
N LEU A 129 -28.85 10.83 0.45
CA LEU A 129 -29.64 11.76 1.26
C LEU A 129 -31.05 11.17 1.47
N SER A 130 -31.55 11.25 2.70
CA SER A 130 -32.94 10.86 3.01
C SER A 130 -33.96 11.93 2.66
N ALA A 131 -33.53 13.16 2.40
CA ALA A 131 -34.32 14.29 1.96
C ALA A 131 -33.51 15.19 1.02
N ALA A 132 -34.16 16.12 0.31
CA ALA A 132 -33.46 17.11 -0.51
C ALA A 132 -32.49 17.93 0.33
N GLY A 133 -31.27 18.10 -0.14
CA GLY A 133 -30.23 18.81 0.58
C GLY A 133 -29.01 19.13 -0.26
N TRP A 134 -28.19 20.01 0.25
CA TRP A 134 -26.91 20.39 -0.32
C TRP A 134 -25.77 19.64 0.36
N ILE A 135 -24.82 19.16 -0.45
CA ILE A 135 -23.61 18.52 0.05
C ILE A 135 -22.41 19.32 -0.42
N ARG A 136 -21.52 19.60 0.50
CA ARG A 136 -20.23 20.22 0.24
C ARG A 136 -19.12 19.30 0.76
N LEU A 137 -18.09 19.11 -0.04
CA LEU A 137 -16.93 18.32 0.30
C LEU A 137 -15.73 19.25 0.49
N TYR A 138 -14.99 19.01 1.56
CA TYR A 138 -13.79 19.75 1.90
C TYR A 138 -12.65 18.80 2.23
N THR A 139 -11.44 19.20 1.89
CA THR A 139 -10.23 18.42 2.20
C THR A 139 -9.80 18.55 3.66
N ASP A 140 -10.25 19.61 4.32
CA ASP A 140 -9.91 19.91 5.71
C ASP A 140 -10.98 20.78 6.39
N SER A 141 -10.87 20.91 7.72
CA SER A 141 -11.81 21.67 8.53
C SER A 141 -11.67 23.20 8.37
N ALA A 142 -10.48 23.70 8.02
CA ALA A 142 -10.26 25.12 7.81
C ALA A 142 -10.97 25.60 6.55
N SER A 143 -10.85 24.88 5.44
CA SER A 143 -11.58 25.13 4.19
C SER A 143 -13.08 25.13 4.42
N ARG A 144 -13.60 24.19 5.22
CA ARG A 144 -15.01 24.16 5.59
C ARG A 144 -15.45 25.37 6.40
N THR A 145 -14.64 25.80 7.35
CA THR A 145 -14.94 26.96 8.21
C THR A 145 -14.96 28.25 7.39
N ASN A 146 -14.00 28.43 6.50
CA ASN A 146 -13.90 29.60 5.63
C ASN A 146 -15.09 29.71 4.65
N ASP A 147 -15.69 28.58 4.29
CA ASP A 147 -16.83 28.51 3.36
C ASP A 147 -18.20 28.45 4.07
N ALA A 148 -18.23 28.60 5.40
CA ALA A 148 -19.47 28.40 6.19
C ALA A 148 -20.57 29.42 5.84
N SER A 149 -20.21 30.63 5.44
CA SER A 149 -21.15 31.71 5.09
C SER A 149 -21.63 31.69 3.64
N ARG A 150 -21.12 30.78 2.80
CA ARG A 150 -21.51 30.73 1.40
C ARG A 150 -22.96 30.32 1.24
N SER A 151 -23.70 31.10 0.46
CA SER A 151 -25.10 30.83 0.15
C SER A 151 -25.28 29.57 -0.69
N VAL A 152 -26.46 28.96 -0.62
CA VAL A 152 -26.84 27.86 -1.50
C VAL A 152 -26.93 28.38 -2.94
N GLY A 153 -26.25 27.74 -3.88
CA GLY A 153 -26.23 28.14 -5.29
C GLY A 153 -25.06 29.04 -5.69
N GLU A 154 -24.27 29.52 -4.75
CA GLU A 154 -23.04 30.25 -5.05
C GLU A 154 -21.86 29.31 -5.28
N ASP A 155 -21.05 29.61 -6.29
CA ASP A 155 -19.81 28.92 -6.51
C ASP A 155 -18.78 29.23 -5.40
N PRO A 156 -17.95 28.28 -5.02
CA PRO A 156 -16.88 28.54 -4.07
C PRO A 156 -15.91 29.59 -4.62
N ALA A 157 -15.41 30.47 -3.74
CA ALA A 157 -14.25 31.28 -4.09
C ALA A 157 -13.12 30.36 -4.60
N PRO A 158 -12.22 30.81 -5.50
CA PRO A 158 -11.17 29.98 -6.08
C PRO A 158 -10.16 29.52 -5.02
N VAL A 159 -10.53 28.44 -4.33
CA VAL A 159 -9.73 27.71 -3.37
C VAL A 159 -9.80 26.22 -3.75
N SER A 160 -8.77 25.51 -3.42
CA SER A 160 -8.52 24.11 -3.77
C SER A 160 -9.56 23.14 -3.17
N TYR A 161 -10.80 23.13 -3.67
CA TYR A 161 -11.75 22.08 -3.33
C TYR A 161 -12.70 21.76 -4.50
N THR A 162 -13.13 20.51 -4.51
CA THR A 162 -14.12 20.02 -5.48
C THR A 162 -15.47 20.01 -4.80
N HIS A 163 -16.48 20.69 -5.37
CA HIS A 163 -17.84 20.54 -4.91
C HIS A 163 -18.64 19.65 -5.86
N LEU A 164 -19.55 18.89 -5.33
CA LEU A 164 -20.44 18.03 -6.06
C LEU A 164 -21.87 18.56 -5.88
N THR A 165 -22.49 19.02 -6.97
CA THR A 165 -23.93 19.29 -6.99
C THR A 165 -24.65 18.04 -7.46
N LEU A 166 -25.54 17.50 -6.63
CA LEU A 166 -26.40 16.41 -7.04
C LEU A 166 -27.71 17.00 -7.58
N PRO A 167 -28.17 16.60 -8.79
CA PRO A 167 -29.46 17.03 -9.29
C PRO A 167 -30.57 16.49 -8.37
N THR A 168 -31.43 17.36 -7.92
CA THR A 168 -32.68 16.97 -7.26
C THR A 168 -33.61 16.40 -8.30
N LYS A 169 -34.08 15.17 -8.09
CA LYS A 169 -35.25 14.62 -8.81
C LYS A 169 -36.53 15.07 -8.13
#